data_c1f12fb638fe1b991722c22517dcc65b
#
_entry.id   c1f12fb638fe1b991722c22517dcc65b
#
_cell.length_a   1.000
_cell.length_b   1.000
_cell.length_c   1.000
_cell.angle_alpha   90.00
_cell.angle_beta   90.00
_cell.angle_gamma   90.00
#
_symmetry.space_group_name_H-M   'P 1'
#
loop_
_entity.id
_entity.type
_entity.pdbx_description
1 polymer ?
#
loop_
_entity_poly.entity_id
_entity_poly.type
_entity_poly.pdbx_seq_one_letter_code
_entity_poly.pdbx_strand_id
1 'polypeptide(L)'
;MHPDALAARLACILLGYLFGSFLTAEVVARVVSGKSARQLGTGNPGMANIMAQLGKGAGLLTLAGDTLKTVAACGAAYYATAPLIGQASILYAGLGAVLGHNYPA
;
A
#
# COMPACT_ATOMS: atom_id res chain seq x y z
N MET A 1 9.24 -5.90 27.05
CA MET A 1 9.62 -5.48 25.68
C MET A 1 10.59 -4.31 25.76
N HIS A 2 11.68 -4.37 25.01
CA HIS A 2 12.62 -3.29 24.97
C HIS A 2 11.98 -2.05 24.31
N PRO A 3 12.15 -0.83 24.88
CA PRO A 3 11.54 0.38 24.30
C PRO A 3 11.91 0.63 22.84
N ASP A 4 13.15 0.32 22.44
CA ASP A 4 13.59 0.51 21.05
C ASP A 4 12.88 -0.47 20.10
N ALA A 5 12.61 -1.69 20.55
CA ALA A 5 11.88 -2.67 19.75
C ALA A 5 10.41 -2.25 19.58
N LEU A 6 9.79 -1.69 20.61
CA LEU A 6 8.43 -1.15 20.49
C LEU A 6 8.39 0.02 19.52
N ALA A 7 9.32 0.95 19.63
CA ALA A 7 9.42 2.09 18.72
C ALA A 7 9.63 1.61 17.27
N ALA A 8 10.47 0.60 17.05
CA ALA A 8 10.70 0.04 15.72
C ALA A 8 9.43 -0.59 15.14
N ARG A 9 8.64 -1.29 15.94
CA ARG A 9 7.38 -1.89 15.50
C ARG A 9 6.38 -0.82 15.10
N LEU A 10 6.24 0.23 15.92
CA LEU A 10 5.34 1.33 15.62
C LEU A 10 5.78 2.09 14.37
N ALA A 11 7.09 2.28 14.20
CA ALA A 11 7.65 2.92 13.01
C ALA A 11 7.36 2.10 11.75
N CYS A 12 7.46 0.78 11.81
CA CYS A 12 7.13 -0.10 10.69
C CYS A 12 5.66 0.00 10.30
N ILE A 13 4.76 0.00 11.27
CA ILE A 13 3.32 0.14 11.02
C ILE A 13 3.04 1.51 10.37
N LEU A 14 3.61 2.57 10.89
CA LEU A 14 3.43 3.91 10.34
C LEU A 14 3.99 4.01 8.92
N LEU A 15 5.18 3.49 8.68
CA LEU A 15 5.80 3.50 7.36
C LEU A 15 4.94 2.73 6.36
N GLY A 16 4.48 1.54 6.74
CA GLY A 16 3.59 0.73 5.92
C GLY A 16 2.28 1.46 5.64
N TYR A 17 1.71 2.12 6.65
CA TYR A 17 0.48 2.90 6.49
C TYR A 17 0.65 4.04 5.48
N LEU A 18 1.75 4.77 5.56
CA LEU A 18 2.01 5.87 4.63
C LEU A 18 2.16 5.37 3.19
N PHE A 19 2.93 4.30 2.99
CA PHE A 19 3.06 3.68 1.66
C PHE A 19 1.74 3.09 1.18
N GLY A 20 1.00 2.42 2.06
CA GLY A 20 -0.28 1.81 1.72
C GLY A 20 -1.36 2.84 1.36
N SER A 21 -1.26 4.04 1.91
CA SER A 21 -2.19 5.14 1.61
C SER A 21 -2.08 5.62 0.17
N PHE A 22 -0.94 5.37 -0.51
CA PHE A 22 -0.81 5.67 -1.92
C PHE A 22 -1.65 4.67 -2.71
N LEU A 23 -2.65 5.17 -3.42
CA LEU A 23 -3.58 4.33 -4.18
C LEU A 23 -3.23 4.37 -5.66
N THR A 24 -2.62 3.29 -6.15
CA THR A 24 -2.28 3.16 -7.57
C THR A 24 -3.52 3.26 -8.46
N ALA A 25 -4.63 2.67 -8.01
CA ALA A 25 -5.90 2.72 -8.73
C ALA A 25 -6.36 4.16 -8.99
N GLU A 26 -6.16 5.05 -8.01
CA GLU A 26 -6.53 6.46 -8.16
C GLU A 26 -5.71 7.14 -9.25
N VAL A 27 -4.40 6.88 -9.29
CA VAL A 27 -3.52 7.43 -10.33
C VAL A 27 -3.92 6.90 -11.70
N VAL A 28 -4.12 5.59 -11.82
CA VAL A 28 -4.51 4.95 -13.07
C VAL A 28 -5.86 5.50 -13.56
N ALA A 29 -6.84 5.60 -12.66
CA ALA A 29 -8.17 6.10 -13.00
C ALA A 29 -8.10 7.54 -13.54
N ARG A 30 -7.35 8.41 -12.88
CA ARG A 30 -7.23 9.81 -13.30
C ARG A 30 -6.49 9.96 -14.62
N VAL A 31 -5.44 9.17 -14.82
CA VAL A 31 -4.66 9.23 -16.07
C VAL A 31 -5.47 8.68 -17.25
N VAL A 32 -6.17 7.57 -17.06
CA VAL A 32 -6.88 6.88 -18.15
C VAL A 32 -8.24 7.51 -18.43
N SER A 33 -9.01 7.85 -17.38
CA SER A 33 -10.39 8.31 -17.55
C SER A 33 -10.63 9.78 -17.18
N GLY A 34 -9.68 10.40 -16.49
CA GLY A 34 -9.86 11.75 -15.96
C GLY A 34 -10.74 11.82 -14.72
N LYS A 35 -11.21 10.68 -14.22
CA LYS A 35 -12.09 10.60 -13.04
C LYS A 35 -11.39 9.90 -11.90
N SER A 36 -11.83 10.19 -10.66
CA SER A 36 -11.37 9.46 -9.49
C SER A 36 -11.86 8.01 -9.53
N ALA A 37 -11.04 7.07 -9.03
CA ALA A 37 -11.44 5.67 -8.90
C ALA A 37 -12.74 5.52 -8.09
N ARG A 38 -12.98 6.42 -7.14
CA ARG A 38 -14.20 6.41 -6.33
C ARG A 38 -15.46 6.75 -7.12
N GLN A 39 -15.30 7.36 -8.30
CA GLN A 39 -16.38 7.70 -9.20
C GLN A 39 -16.66 6.62 -10.24
N LEU A 40 -15.86 5.56 -10.27
CA LEU A 40 -15.94 4.48 -11.26
C LEU A 40 -16.58 3.23 -10.64
N GLY A 41 -17.54 2.64 -11.33
CA GLY A 41 -18.15 1.37 -10.97
C GLY A 41 -18.59 1.31 -9.50
N THR A 42 -17.99 0.38 -8.72
CA THR A 42 -18.32 0.21 -7.30
C THR A 42 -17.73 1.29 -6.40
N GLY A 43 -16.89 2.15 -6.92
CA GLY A 43 -16.17 3.14 -6.13
C GLY A 43 -14.99 2.58 -5.34
N ASN A 44 -14.72 1.29 -5.44
CA ASN A 44 -13.59 0.68 -4.75
C ASN A 44 -12.30 0.91 -5.55
N PRO A 45 -11.25 1.54 -4.96
CA PRO A 45 -9.99 1.79 -5.66
C PRO A 45 -9.12 0.54 -5.68
N GLY A 46 -9.60 -0.54 -6.26
CA GLY A 46 -8.90 -1.81 -6.37
C GLY A 46 -8.79 -2.27 -7.82
N MET A 47 -7.92 -3.28 -8.02
CA MET A 47 -7.64 -3.83 -9.34
C MET A 47 -8.91 -4.31 -10.06
N ALA A 48 -9.79 -5.02 -9.35
CA ALA A 48 -10.98 -5.61 -9.96
C ALA A 48 -11.92 -4.53 -10.52
N ASN A 49 -12.16 -3.46 -9.76
CA ASN A 49 -13.00 -2.37 -10.22
C ASN A 49 -12.36 -1.63 -11.40
N ILE A 50 -11.06 -1.34 -11.31
CA ILE A 50 -10.33 -0.68 -12.39
C ILE A 50 -10.35 -1.54 -13.65
N MET A 51 -10.12 -2.84 -13.54
CA MET A 51 -10.15 -3.76 -14.67
C MET A 51 -11.54 -3.78 -15.33
N ALA A 52 -12.59 -3.81 -14.53
CA ALA A 52 -13.96 -3.85 -15.03
C ALA A 52 -14.33 -2.55 -15.76
N GLN A 53 -13.87 -1.39 -15.28
CA GLN A 53 -14.26 -0.09 -15.83
C GLN A 53 -13.30 0.42 -16.91
N LEU A 54 -12.02 0.15 -16.82
CA LEU A 54 -10.98 0.72 -17.67
C LEU A 54 -10.19 -0.31 -18.49
N GLY A 55 -10.47 -1.60 -18.30
CA GLY A 55 -9.84 -2.67 -19.07
C GLY A 55 -8.70 -3.37 -18.35
N LYS A 56 -8.24 -4.46 -18.96
CA LYS A 56 -7.25 -5.36 -18.34
C LYS A 56 -5.89 -4.67 -18.13
N GLY A 57 -5.47 -3.84 -19.07
CA GLY A 57 -4.19 -3.13 -18.97
C GLY A 57 -4.16 -2.21 -17.76
N ALA A 58 -5.23 -1.44 -17.55
CA ALA A 58 -5.36 -0.56 -16.38
C ALA A 58 -5.40 -1.36 -15.09
N GLY A 59 -6.11 -2.48 -15.07
CA GLY A 59 -6.15 -3.38 -13.91
C GLY A 59 -4.79 -3.97 -13.57
N LEU A 60 -4.03 -4.40 -14.57
CA LEU A 60 -2.69 -4.94 -14.36
C LEU A 60 -1.72 -3.87 -13.86
N LEU A 61 -1.82 -2.64 -14.36
CA LEU A 61 -1.01 -1.53 -13.84
C LEU A 61 -1.33 -1.26 -12.37
N THR A 62 -2.60 -1.31 -11.99
CA THR A 62 -3.01 -1.15 -10.59
C THR A 62 -2.41 -2.24 -9.71
N LEU A 63 -2.48 -3.49 -10.17
CA LEU A 63 -1.90 -4.62 -9.44
C LEU A 63 -0.38 -4.45 -9.28
N ALA A 64 0.31 -4.10 -10.35
CA ALA A 64 1.75 -3.91 -10.31
C ALA A 64 2.14 -2.80 -9.32
N GLY A 65 1.45 -1.66 -9.36
CA GLY A 65 1.72 -0.56 -8.45
C GLY A 65 1.43 -0.90 -6.98
N ASP A 66 0.33 -1.60 -6.72
CA ASP A 66 -0.02 -2.03 -5.36
C ASP A 66 1.01 -3.04 -4.82
N THR A 67 1.49 -3.94 -5.67
CA THR A 67 2.53 -4.89 -5.30
C THR A 67 3.85 -4.16 -5.02
N LEU A 68 4.24 -3.22 -5.88
CA LEU A 68 5.48 -2.46 -5.71
C LEU A 68 5.45 -1.63 -4.43
N LYS A 69 4.35 -0.96 -4.11
CA LYS A 69 4.28 -0.16 -2.89
C LYS A 69 4.39 -1.03 -1.63
N THR A 70 3.81 -2.22 -1.65
CA THR A 70 3.88 -3.16 -0.52
C THR A 70 5.30 -3.68 -0.35
N VAL A 71 5.95 -4.09 -1.44
CA VAL A 71 7.33 -4.55 -1.41
C VAL A 71 8.25 -3.43 -0.93
N ALA A 72 8.05 -2.20 -1.42
CA ALA A 72 8.85 -1.05 -1.01
C ALA A 72 8.69 -0.76 0.49
N ALA A 73 7.46 -0.81 1.00
CA ALA A 73 7.19 -0.58 2.43
C ALA A 73 7.88 -1.64 3.30
N CYS A 74 7.72 -2.90 2.94
CA CYS A 74 8.31 -4.01 3.69
C CYS A 74 9.84 -3.98 3.61
N GLY A 75 10.40 -3.71 2.44
CA GLY A 75 11.84 -3.60 2.25
C GLY A 75 12.46 -2.45 3.03
N ALA A 76 11.84 -1.28 2.97
CA ALA A 76 12.31 -0.11 3.71
C ALA A 76 12.24 -0.32 5.22
N ALA A 77 11.14 -0.90 5.70
CA ALA A 77 10.98 -1.20 7.12
C ALA A 77 12.01 -2.23 7.60
N TYR A 78 12.23 -3.29 6.83
CA TYR A 78 13.22 -4.30 7.16
C TYR A 78 14.61 -3.68 7.22
N TYR A 79 15.00 -2.91 6.21
CA TYR A 79 16.32 -2.30 6.14
C TYR A 79 16.56 -1.36 7.32
N ALA A 80 15.54 -0.59 7.70
CA ALA A 80 15.67 0.40 8.78
C ALA A 80 15.69 -0.24 10.17
N THR A 81 14.94 -1.33 10.37
CA THR A 81 14.68 -1.85 11.72
C THR A 81 15.14 -3.29 11.95
N ALA A 82 15.71 -3.96 10.96
CA ALA A 82 16.17 -5.35 11.11
C ALA A 82 17.12 -5.55 12.30
N PRO A 83 18.06 -4.63 12.61
CA PRO A 83 18.92 -4.80 13.78
C PRO A 83 18.15 -4.90 15.11
N LEU A 84 16.94 -4.38 15.19
CA LEU A 84 16.12 -4.37 16.40
C LEU A 84 15.09 -5.50 16.44
N ILE A 85 14.38 -5.75 15.34
CA ILE A 85 13.25 -6.67 15.32
C ILE A 85 13.32 -7.70 14.19
N GLY A 86 14.35 -7.66 13.34
CA GLY A 86 14.57 -8.64 12.29
C GLY A 86 13.38 -8.72 11.30
N GLN A 87 12.98 -9.93 10.94
CA GLN A 87 11.92 -10.16 9.98
C GLN A 87 10.53 -9.71 10.48
N ALA A 88 10.36 -9.47 11.77
CA ALA A 88 9.11 -8.94 12.29
C ALA A 88 8.76 -7.57 11.68
N SER A 89 9.78 -6.81 11.23
CA SER A 89 9.58 -5.54 10.54
C SER A 89 8.65 -5.69 9.32
N ILE A 90 8.77 -6.77 8.58
CA ILE A 90 7.96 -7.05 7.39
C ILE A 90 6.49 -7.24 7.79
N LEU A 91 6.24 -7.96 8.88
CA LEU A 91 4.87 -8.18 9.36
C LEU A 91 4.21 -6.86 9.78
N TYR A 92 4.92 -6.02 10.52
CA TYR A 92 4.37 -4.75 10.97
C TYR A 92 4.17 -3.76 9.84
N ALA A 93 5.11 -3.70 8.89
CA ALA A 93 4.97 -2.86 7.71
C ALA A 93 3.81 -3.36 6.82
N GLY A 94 3.67 -4.67 6.66
CA GLY A 94 2.56 -5.26 5.92
C GLY A 94 1.21 -4.92 6.54
N LEU A 95 1.10 -4.99 7.87
CA LEU A 95 -0.11 -4.58 8.58
C LEU A 95 -0.42 -3.10 8.32
N GLY A 96 0.60 -2.25 8.44
CA GLY A 96 0.44 -0.82 8.15
C GLY A 96 -0.01 -0.57 6.72
N ALA A 97 0.58 -1.28 5.75
CA ALA A 97 0.22 -1.14 4.34
C ALA A 97 -1.24 -1.52 4.08
N VAL A 98 -1.72 -2.60 4.70
CA VAL A 98 -3.13 -2.99 4.58
C VAL A 98 -4.04 -1.93 5.18
N LEU A 99 -3.70 -1.41 6.36
CA LEU A 99 -4.47 -0.34 6.99
C LEU A 99 -4.48 0.92 6.13
N GLY A 100 -3.34 1.31 5.56
CA GLY A 100 -3.25 2.46 4.69
C GLY A 100 -4.02 2.30 3.39
N HIS A 101 -4.04 1.09 2.83
CA HIS A 101 -4.80 0.80 1.63
C HIS A 101 -6.31 0.89 1.90
N ASN A 102 -6.78 0.36 3.02
CA ASN A 102 -8.20 0.37 3.37
C ASN A 102 -8.66 1.71 3.93
N TYR A 103 -7.79 2.41 4.66
CA TYR A 103 -8.09 3.68 5.33
C TYR A 103 -7.00 4.71 5.01
N PRO A 104 -6.91 5.19 3.76
CA PRO A 104 -5.84 6.11 3.36
C PRO A 104 -5.83 7.42 4.14
N ALA A 105 -4.64 7.93 4.32
CA ALA A 105 -4.46 9.21 4.98
C ALA A 105 -5.09 10.37 4.19
#